data_acdf60f219a7c7626a1aa0cdfa44dd00
#
_entry.id   acdf60f219a7c7626a1aa0cdfa44dd00
#
_cell.length_a   1.000
_cell.length_b   1.000
_cell.length_c   1.000
_cell.angle_alpha   90.00
_cell.angle_beta   90.00
_cell.angle_gamma   90.00
#
_symmetry.space_group_name_H-M   'P 1'
#
loop_
_entity.id
_entity.type
_entity.pdbx_description
1 polymer ?
#
loop_
_entity_poly.entity_id
_entity_poly.type
_entity_poly.pdbx_seq_one_letter_code
_entity_poly.pdbx_strand_id
1 'polypeptide(L)'
;MRMMAAFEKGEKLRFIGHLDLMRTMQRALRRSHLPIKYSNGFNPHIRLSFAAPLSVGVAGRREMMEVPVEDGTSPAEFIQKLNACLPPDLQIVSAKPVSDEFPTLMSLMAGSEYSIRLPRSAAADQAAARFADFMALKEYIAVRRTKSGDAECNIRPFVLDGGIENSETEHAIHLTIVSDPKDGALKPSL
;
A
#
# COMPACT_ATOMS: atom_id res chain seq x y z
N MET A 1 -12.67 3.53 -19.80
CA MET A 1 -12.74 2.87 -18.47
C MET A 1 -11.38 2.88 -17.76
N ARG A 2 -11.36 2.54 -16.47
CA ARG A 2 -10.11 2.34 -15.72
C ARG A 2 -9.97 0.88 -15.30
N MET A 3 -8.75 0.38 -15.26
CA MET A 3 -8.43 -0.93 -14.67
C MET A 3 -7.93 -0.68 -13.24
N MET A 4 -8.69 -1.13 -12.26
CA MET A 4 -8.25 -1.22 -10.87
C MET A 4 -7.55 -2.55 -10.67
N ALA A 5 -6.33 -2.54 -10.14
CA ALA A 5 -5.53 -3.75 -9.97
C ALA A 5 -4.88 -3.79 -8.59
N ALA A 6 -4.88 -4.99 -8.02
CA ALA A 6 -4.06 -5.28 -6.85
C ALA A 6 -2.72 -5.86 -7.31
N PHE A 7 -1.63 -5.43 -6.67
CA PHE A 7 -0.29 -5.93 -6.96
C PHE A 7 0.46 -6.27 -5.68
N GLU A 8 1.39 -7.19 -5.81
CA GLU A 8 2.36 -7.53 -4.78
C GLU A 8 3.69 -6.83 -5.05
N LYS A 9 4.27 -6.23 -4.01
CA LYS A 9 5.65 -5.75 -3.95
C LYS A 9 6.40 -6.61 -2.95
N GLY A 10 7.11 -7.62 -3.45
CA GLY A 10 7.81 -8.61 -2.64
C GLY A 10 8.97 -8.02 -1.84
N GLU A 11 9.50 -8.86 -0.95
CA GLU A 11 10.55 -8.50 0.03
C GLU A 11 11.82 -7.97 -0.61
N LYS A 12 12.23 -8.48 -1.78
CA LYS A 12 13.44 -8.01 -2.46
C LYS A 12 13.32 -6.58 -2.98
N LEU A 13 12.09 -6.12 -3.22
CA LEU A 13 11.82 -4.77 -3.69
C LEU A 13 11.39 -3.81 -2.58
N ARG A 14 11.38 -4.23 -1.30
CA ARG A 14 10.89 -3.39 -0.19
C ARG A 14 11.62 -2.05 -0.07
N PHE A 15 12.89 -1.98 -0.48
CA PHE A 15 13.69 -0.76 -0.37
C PHE A 15 13.54 0.20 -1.55
N ILE A 16 12.82 -0.14 -2.62
CA ILE A 16 12.53 0.83 -3.68
C ILE A 16 11.48 1.84 -3.21
N GLY A 17 11.77 3.12 -3.48
CA GLY A 17 10.87 4.22 -3.13
C GLY A 17 9.64 4.31 -4.04
N HIS A 18 8.65 5.08 -3.61
CA HIS A 18 7.39 5.27 -4.34
C HIS A 18 7.61 5.75 -5.80
N LEU A 19 8.51 6.71 -6.01
CA LEU A 19 8.77 7.23 -7.36
C LEU A 19 9.43 6.20 -8.28
N ASP A 20 10.29 5.33 -7.75
CA ASP A 20 10.94 4.29 -8.53
C ASP A 20 9.98 3.14 -8.82
N LEU A 21 9.09 2.82 -7.89
CA LEU A 21 7.97 1.91 -8.13
C LEU A 21 7.06 2.43 -9.25
N MET A 22 6.69 3.72 -9.18
CA MET A 22 5.89 4.39 -10.22
C MET A 22 6.56 4.29 -11.60
N ARG A 23 7.85 4.62 -11.68
CA ARG A 23 8.63 4.55 -12.93
C ARG A 23 8.73 3.11 -13.45
N THR A 24 8.94 2.14 -12.57
CA THR A 24 9.01 0.71 -12.92
C THR A 24 7.69 0.24 -13.52
N MET A 25 6.58 0.56 -12.86
CA MET A 25 5.24 0.22 -13.33
C MET A 25 4.91 0.89 -14.68
N GLN A 26 5.22 2.19 -14.83
CA GLN A 26 5.02 2.89 -16.09
C GLN A 26 5.84 2.31 -17.24
N ARG A 27 7.09 1.90 -16.98
CA ARG A 27 7.94 1.23 -17.98
C ARG A 27 7.37 -0.13 -18.38
N ALA A 28 6.86 -0.91 -17.41
CA ALA A 28 6.21 -2.19 -17.69
C ALA A 28 4.93 -2.00 -18.52
N LEU A 29 4.08 -1.03 -18.16
CA LEU A 29 2.88 -0.68 -18.91
C LEU A 29 3.19 -0.31 -20.37
N ARG A 30 4.26 0.43 -20.64
CA ARG A 30 4.70 0.76 -22.01
C ARG A 30 5.13 -0.48 -22.79
N ARG A 31 5.84 -1.42 -22.16
CA ARG A 31 6.31 -2.65 -22.82
C ARG A 31 5.22 -3.70 -23.01
N SER A 32 4.16 -3.65 -22.20
CA SER A 32 3.09 -4.66 -22.23
C SER A 32 2.21 -4.58 -23.49
N HIS A 33 2.30 -3.50 -24.26
CA HIS A 33 1.42 -3.23 -25.41
C HIS A 33 -0.07 -3.28 -25.06
N LEU A 34 -0.42 -3.05 -23.80
CA LEU A 34 -1.80 -2.87 -23.38
C LEU A 34 -2.35 -1.55 -23.92
N PRO A 35 -3.63 -1.46 -24.25
CA PRO A 35 -4.26 -0.24 -24.77
C PRO A 35 -4.47 0.78 -23.62
N ILE A 36 -3.37 1.42 -23.19
CA ILE A 36 -3.34 2.37 -22.09
C ILE A 36 -3.71 3.78 -22.59
N LYS A 37 -4.56 4.48 -21.86
CA LYS A 37 -4.87 5.89 -22.12
C LYS A 37 -3.80 6.80 -21.51
N TYR A 38 -3.34 7.75 -22.29
CA TYR A 38 -2.36 8.76 -21.86
C TYR A 38 -3.05 10.07 -21.48
N SER A 39 -2.34 10.93 -20.77
CA SER A 39 -2.81 12.29 -20.52
C SER A 39 -2.81 13.11 -21.80
N ASN A 40 -3.68 14.11 -21.86
CA ASN A 40 -3.69 15.09 -22.92
C ASN A 40 -2.53 16.11 -22.74
N GLY A 41 -2.05 16.71 -23.83
CA GLY A 41 -1.05 17.78 -23.82
C GLY A 41 0.23 17.44 -24.58
N PHE A 42 1.22 18.34 -24.52
CA PHE A 42 2.47 18.23 -25.29
C PHE A 42 3.41 17.10 -24.81
N ASN A 43 3.28 16.66 -23.55
CA ASN A 43 4.05 15.54 -22.98
C ASN A 43 3.10 14.46 -22.44
N PRO A 44 2.54 13.61 -23.29
CA PRO A 44 1.63 12.56 -22.85
C PRO A 44 2.32 11.59 -21.88
N HIS A 45 1.72 11.36 -20.72
CA HIS A 45 2.19 10.40 -19.73
C HIS A 45 1.09 9.42 -19.33
N ILE A 46 1.48 8.25 -18.86
CA ILE A 46 0.54 7.25 -18.35
C ILE A 46 -0.07 7.77 -17.05
N ARG A 47 -1.38 7.83 -17.00
CA ARG A 47 -2.17 8.26 -15.83
C ARG A 47 -2.30 7.12 -14.82
N LEU A 48 -1.16 6.64 -14.30
CA LEU A 48 -1.11 5.65 -13.23
C LEU A 48 -1.22 6.33 -11.88
N SER A 49 -2.08 5.84 -11.01
CA SER A 49 -2.13 6.21 -9.60
C SER A 49 -2.14 4.99 -8.68
N PHE A 50 -1.55 5.14 -7.51
CA PHE A 50 -1.62 4.16 -6.41
C PHE A 50 -2.61 4.66 -5.36
N ALA A 51 -3.29 3.75 -4.69
CA ALA A 51 -4.24 4.09 -3.63
C ALA A 51 -3.55 4.79 -2.45
N ALA A 52 -2.36 4.29 -2.07
CA ALA A 52 -1.50 4.90 -1.07
C ALA A 52 -0.03 4.71 -1.42
N PRO A 53 0.86 5.64 -1.02
CA PRO A 53 2.30 5.45 -1.19
C PRO A 53 2.83 4.48 -0.13
N LEU A 54 3.37 3.33 -0.57
CA LEU A 54 4.03 2.38 0.30
C LEU A 54 5.40 2.91 0.75
N SER A 55 5.66 2.86 2.06
CA SER A 55 6.93 3.32 2.64
C SER A 55 8.11 2.47 2.19
N VAL A 56 9.30 3.07 2.14
CA VAL A 56 10.56 2.34 1.94
C VAL A 56 10.79 1.40 3.12
N GLY A 57 11.27 0.20 2.84
CA GLY A 57 11.45 -0.85 3.84
C GLY A 57 10.24 -1.77 4.05
N VAL A 58 9.09 -1.45 3.43
CA VAL A 58 7.85 -2.22 3.54
C VAL A 58 7.58 -3.00 2.26
N ALA A 59 7.32 -4.29 2.40
CA ALA A 59 6.74 -5.13 1.34
C ALA A 59 5.21 -4.99 1.37
N GLY A 60 4.56 -5.15 0.21
CA GLY A 60 3.11 -5.07 0.10
C GLY A 60 2.55 -6.31 -0.57
N ARG A 61 1.63 -7.00 0.06
CA ARG A 61 1.00 -8.21 -0.50
C ARG A 61 -0.17 -7.89 -1.43
N ARG A 62 -0.84 -6.75 -1.21
CA ARG A 62 -2.06 -6.38 -1.94
C ARG A 62 -2.19 -4.87 -2.02
N GLU A 63 -1.20 -4.24 -2.62
CA GLU A 63 -1.23 -2.81 -2.92
C GLU A 63 -2.16 -2.53 -4.09
N MET A 64 -2.82 -1.38 -4.10
CA MET A 64 -3.82 -1.04 -5.10
C MET A 64 -3.33 0.05 -6.05
N MET A 65 -3.59 -0.16 -7.33
CA MET A 65 -3.34 0.83 -8.37
C MET A 65 -4.52 0.96 -9.33
N GLU A 66 -4.61 2.08 -10.02
CA GLU A 66 -5.53 2.25 -11.14
C GLU A 66 -4.84 2.90 -12.34
N VAL A 67 -5.24 2.46 -13.52
CA VAL A 67 -4.75 3.00 -14.78
C VAL A 67 -5.88 3.07 -15.80
N PRO A 68 -6.08 4.20 -16.50
CA PRO A 68 -7.04 4.31 -17.59
C PRO A 68 -6.62 3.43 -18.78
N VAL A 69 -7.55 2.63 -19.27
CA VAL A 69 -7.38 1.74 -20.44
C VAL A 69 -8.54 1.92 -21.41
N GLU A 70 -8.37 1.48 -22.65
CA GLU A 70 -9.47 1.46 -23.63
C GLU A 70 -10.56 0.47 -23.19
N ASP A 71 -11.77 0.76 -23.61
CA ASP A 71 -12.93 -0.05 -23.28
C ASP A 71 -12.80 -1.45 -23.93
N GLY A 72 -13.26 -2.47 -23.20
CA GLY A 72 -13.13 -3.85 -23.65
C GLY A 72 -11.80 -4.53 -23.28
N THR A 73 -10.85 -3.84 -22.64
CA THR A 73 -9.61 -4.47 -22.13
C THR A 73 -9.95 -5.55 -21.11
N SER A 74 -9.56 -6.80 -21.40
CA SER A 74 -9.81 -7.94 -20.52
C SER A 74 -8.91 -7.87 -19.27
N PRO A 75 -9.44 -8.10 -18.05
CA PRO A 75 -8.64 -8.22 -16.84
C PRO A 75 -7.58 -9.33 -16.90
N ALA A 76 -7.92 -10.46 -17.49
CA ALA A 76 -6.98 -11.59 -17.65
C ALA A 76 -5.82 -11.22 -18.59
N GLU A 77 -6.11 -10.59 -19.71
CA GLU A 77 -5.10 -10.08 -20.64
C GLU A 77 -4.23 -8.99 -19.97
N PHE A 78 -4.85 -8.09 -19.20
CA PHE A 78 -4.13 -7.05 -18.46
C PHE A 78 -3.12 -7.66 -17.49
N ILE A 79 -3.53 -8.63 -16.68
CA ILE A 79 -2.66 -9.34 -15.73
C ILE A 79 -1.53 -10.05 -16.46
N GLN A 80 -1.86 -10.86 -17.48
CA GLN A 80 -0.89 -11.65 -18.20
C GLN A 80 0.19 -10.78 -18.88
N LYS A 81 -0.22 -9.79 -19.66
CA LYS A 81 0.69 -8.94 -20.41
C LYS A 81 1.55 -8.06 -19.52
N LEU A 82 0.97 -7.53 -18.43
CA LEU A 82 1.71 -6.67 -17.53
C LEU A 82 2.71 -7.48 -16.71
N ASN A 83 2.32 -8.65 -16.18
CA ASN A 83 3.21 -9.53 -15.42
C ASN A 83 4.39 -10.05 -16.26
N ALA A 84 4.20 -10.28 -17.55
CA ALA A 84 5.30 -10.63 -18.47
C ALA A 84 6.36 -9.51 -18.58
N CYS A 85 6.02 -8.27 -18.23
CA CYS A 85 6.89 -7.10 -18.28
C CYS A 85 7.40 -6.65 -16.90
N LEU A 86 6.90 -7.24 -15.81
CA LEU A 86 7.27 -6.90 -14.44
C LEU A 86 8.35 -7.86 -13.91
N PRO A 87 9.18 -7.43 -12.95
CA PRO A 87 10.11 -8.34 -12.27
C PRO A 87 9.33 -9.34 -11.38
N PRO A 88 9.91 -10.51 -11.07
CA PRO A 88 9.22 -11.56 -10.31
C PRO A 88 8.66 -11.12 -8.94
N ASP A 89 9.33 -10.19 -8.27
CA ASP A 89 8.91 -9.65 -6.97
C ASP A 89 7.94 -8.45 -7.09
N LEU A 90 7.41 -8.16 -8.29
CA LEU A 90 6.40 -7.14 -8.52
C LEU A 90 5.36 -7.71 -9.50
N GLN A 91 4.24 -8.19 -8.99
CA GLN A 91 3.26 -8.90 -9.81
C GLN A 91 1.84 -8.39 -9.56
N ILE A 92 1.06 -8.28 -10.62
CA ILE A 92 -0.38 -8.03 -10.52
C ILE A 92 -1.06 -9.32 -10.09
N VAL A 93 -1.80 -9.27 -8.98
CA VAL A 93 -2.49 -10.45 -8.40
C VAL A 93 -3.97 -10.50 -8.77
N SER A 94 -4.58 -9.35 -9.03
CA SER A 94 -5.95 -9.28 -9.52
C SER A 94 -6.19 -7.97 -10.26
N ALA A 95 -7.19 -7.95 -11.15
CA ALA A 95 -7.61 -6.75 -11.85
C ALA A 95 -9.13 -6.75 -12.06
N LYS A 96 -9.74 -5.56 -12.05
CA LYS A 96 -11.17 -5.35 -12.28
C LYS A 96 -11.38 -4.08 -13.08
N PRO A 97 -12.15 -4.11 -14.18
CA PRO A 97 -12.52 -2.92 -14.92
C PRO A 97 -13.60 -2.15 -14.15
N VAL A 98 -13.50 -0.82 -14.17
CA VAL A 98 -14.50 0.09 -13.61
C VAL A 98 -14.76 1.24 -14.59
N SER A 99 -15.95 1.84 -14.52
CA SER A 99 -16.27 3.02 -15.33
C SER A 99 -15.42 4.22 -14.90
N ASP A 100 -15.33 5.22 -15.76
CA ASP A 100 -14.60 6.47 -15.43
C ASP A 100 -15.31 7.28 -14.34
N GLU A 101 -16.63 7.04 -14.14
CA GLU A 101 -17.47 7.66 -13.10
C GLU A 101 -17.33 6.99 -11.73
N PHE A 102 -16.76 5.77 -11.69
CA PHE A 102 -16.54 5.08 -10.42
C PHE A 102 -15.55 5.88 -9.55
N PRO A 103 -15.73 5.93 -8.20
CA PRO A 103 -14.83 6.66 -7.32
C PRO A 103 -13.35 6.27 -7.52
N THR A 104 -12.43 7.19 -7.26
CA THR A 104 -10.98 6.91 -7.35
C THR A 104 -10.54 5.99 -6.21
N LEU A 105 -9.49 5.20 -6.43
CA LEU A 105 -8.91 4.35 -5.38
C LEU A 105 -8.54 5.13 -4.12
N MET A 106 -8.00 6.33 -4.27
CA MET A 106 -7.64 7.17 -3.11
C MET A 106 -8.85 7.55 -2.26
N SER A 107 -10.02 7.78 -2.89
CA SER A 107 -11.25 8.11 -2.17
C SER A 107 -11.93 6.90 -1.52
N LEU A 108 -11.57 5.69 -1.94
CA LEU A 108 -12.09 4.44 -1.41
C LEU A 108 -11.23 3.85 -0.29
N MET A 109 -10.02 4.40 -0.07
CA MET A 109 -9.12 3.90 0.96
C MET A 109 -9.68 4.19 2.35
N ALA A 110 -10.09 3.12 3.04
CA ALA A 110 -10.58 3.19 4.41
C ALA A 110 -9.51 2.82 5.44
N GLY A 111 -8.49 2.07 5.05
CA GLY A 111 -7.43 1.63 5.95
C GLY A 111 -6.46 0.66 5.30
N SER A 112 -5.55 0.13 6.11
CA SER A 112 -4.55 -0.85 5.70
C SER A 112 -4.31 -1.86 6.81
N GLU A 113 -4.05 -3.10 6.42
CA GLU A 113 -3.62 -4.17 7.30
C GLU A 113 -2.10 -4.31 7.23
N TYR A 114 -1.47 -4.45 8.38
CA TYR A 114 -0.03 -4.63 8.50
C TYR A 114 0.30 -5.90 9.27
N SER A 115 1.41 -6.54 8.89
CA SER A 115 2.04 -7.62 9.64
C SER A 115 3.51 -7.23 9.89
N ILE A 116 3.87 -7.08 11.17
CA ILE A 116 5.23 -6.73 11.60
C ILE A 116 5.86 -7.97 12.21
N ARG A 117 6.91 -8.49 11.58
CA ARG A 117 7.62 -9.68 12.03
C ARG A 117 8.85 -9.28 12.83
N LEU A 118 8.94 -9.78 14.04
CA LEU A 118 10.01 -9.53 14.99
C LEU A 118 10.69 -10.88 15.32
N PRO A 119 11.90 -11.14 14.82
CA PRO A 119 12.65 -12.33 15.23
C PRO A 119 12.80 -12.39 16.74
N ARG A 120 12.72 -13.60 17.33
CA ARG A 120 12.77 -13.79 18.79
C ARG A 120 14.03 -13.15 19.39
N SER A 121 13.80 -12.31 20.37
CA SER A 121 14.82 -11.63 21.19
C SER A 121 14.14 -11.00 22.41
N ALA A 122 14.90 -10.71 23.44
CA ALA A 122 14.36 -9.99 24.62
C ALA A 122 13.71 -8.64 24.24
N ALA A 123 14.24 -7.95 23.24
CA ALA A 123 13.64 -6.70 22.74
C ALA A 123 12.31 -6.95 22.01
N ALA A 124 12.20 -8.05 21.23
CA ALA A 124 10.97 -8.44 20.56
C ALA A 124 9.90 -8.89 21.55
N ASP A 125 10.26 -9.64 22.58
CA ASP A 125 9.35 -10.05 23.67
C ASP A 125 8.80 -8.81 24.39
N GLN A 126 9.67 -7.82 24.68
CA GLN A 126 9.25 -6.55 25.29
C GLN A 126 8.35 -5.73 24.35
N ALA A 127 8.66 -5.68 23.06
CA ALA A 127 7.84 -4.96 22.07
C ALA A 127 6.44 -5.59 21.94
N ALA A 128 6.36 -6.92 21.93
CA ALA A 128 5.09 -7.65 21.91
C ALA A 128 4.25 -7.34 23.17
N ALA A 129 4.85 -7.36 24.36
CA ALA A 129 4.17 -7.01 25.61
C ALA A 129 3.64 -5.56 25.56
N ARG A 130 4.48 -4.59 25.16
CA ARG A 130 4.07 -3.17 25.04
C ARG A 130 2.95 -2.98 24.01
N PHE A 131 2.93 -3.76 22.93
CA PHE A 131 1.83 -3.69 21.98
C PHE A 131 0.52 -4.18 22.58
N ALA A 132 0.54 -5.25 23.38
CA ALA A 132 -0.63 -5.73 24.11
C ALA A 132 -1.14 -4.66 25.08
N ASP A 133 -0.24 -3.99 25.84
CA ASP A 133 -0.58 -2.88 26.73
C ASP A 133 -1.19 -1.70 25.95
N PHE A 134 -0.60 -1.34 24.81
CA PHE A 134 -1.12 -0.29 23.92
C PHE A 134 -2.55 -0.60 23.45
N MET A 135 -2.83 -1.85 23.09
CA MET A 135 -4.17 -2.24 22.64
C MET A 135 -5.23 -2.13 23.73
N ALA A 136 -4.86 -2.22 25.00
CA ALA A 136 -5.75 -2.04 26.16
C ALA A 136 -6.04 -0.56 26.48
N LEU A 137 -5.28 0.38 25.93
CA LEU A 137 -5.46 1.82 26.18
C LEU A 137 -6.68 2.35 25.41
N LYS A 138 -7.31 3.40 25.97
CA LYS A 138 -8.33 4.19 25.27
C LYS A 138 -7.72 5.33 24.45
N GLU A 139 -6.59 5.84 24.92
CA GLU A 139 -5.87 6.95 24.32
C GLU A 139 -4.37 6.68 24.34
N TYR A 140 -3.68 7.13 23.29
CA TYR A 140 -2.23 7.16 23.23
C TYR A 140 -1.77 8.38 22.43
N ILE A 141 -1.19 9.35 23.11
CA ILE A 141 -0.69 10.58 22.50
C ILE A 141 0.72 10.33 21.98
N ALA A 142 0.90 10.46 20.69
CA ALA A 142 2.21 10.42 20.02
C ALA A 142 2.54 11.77 19.39
N VAL A 143 3.82 12.12 19.37
CA VAL A 143 4.31 13.31 18.68
C VAL A 143 4.54 12.99 17.21
N ARG A 144 3.78 13.65 16.35
CA ARG A 144 3.90 13.53 14.88
C ARG A 144 4.66 14.72 14.33
N ARG A 145 5.75 14.45 13.62
CA ARG A 145 6.50 15.49 12.92
C ARG A 145 5.76 15.91 11.66
N THR A 146 5.37 17.18 11.60
CA THR A 146 4.68 17.78 10.43
C THR A 146 5.56 18.83 9.76
N LYS A 147 5.14 19.32 8.59
CA LYS A 147 5.84 20.42 7.89
C LYS A 147 5.83 21.73 8.70
N SER A 148 4.85 21.91 9.57
CA SER A 148 4.68 23.08 10.43
C SER A 148 5.28 22.92 11.84
N GLY A 149 5.92 21.80 12.14
CA GLY A 149 6.50 21.48 13.44
C GLY A 149 5.93 20.18 14.02
N ASP A 150 6.31 19.90 15.26
CA ASP A 150 5.82 18.74 15.99
C ASP A 150 4.38 18.97 16.48
N ALA A 151 3.51 17.99 16.28
CA ALA A 151 2.12 18.03 16.73
C ALA A 151 1.77 16.77 17.50
N GLU A 152 1.10 16.94 18.63
CA GLU A 152 0.55 15.83 19.41
C GLU A 152 -0.69 15.27 18.69
N CYS A 153 -0.77 13.97 18.61
CA CYS A 153 -1.89 13.26 17.98
C CYS A 153 -2.25 12.02 18.81
N ASN A 154 -3.53 11.86 19.13
CA ASN A 154 -4.01 10.61 19.70
C ASN A 154 -4.07 9.55 18.59
N ILE A 155 -3.15 8.60 18.61
CA ILE A 155 -3.05 7.58 17.57
C ILE A 155 -3.89 6.33 17.86
N ARG A 156 -4.36 6.13 19.09
CA ARG A 156 -5.11 4.91 19.45
C ARG A 156 -6.39 4.72 18.63
N PRO A 157 -7.21 5.75 18.33
CA PRO A 157 -8.42 5.60 17.52
C PRO A 157 -8.17 5.16 16.06
N PHE A 158 -6.95 5.36 15.53
CA PHE A 158 -6.59 4.94 14.19
C PHE A 158 -6.27 3.44 14.09
N VAL A 159 -6.00 2.76 15.22
CA VAL A 159 -5.78 1.32 15.26
C VAL A 159 -7.09 0.62 15.63
N LEU A 160 -7.78 0.09 14.61
CA LEU A 160 -9.09 -0.57 14.78
C LEU A 160 -8.95 -1.91 15.49
N ASP A 161 -8.00 -2.70 15.05
CA ASP A 161 -7.78 -4.06 15.53
C ASP A 161 -6.29 -4.38 15.55
N GLY A 162 -5.89 -5.29 16.42
CA GLY A 162 -4.53 -5.77 16.50
C GLY A 162 -4.38 -7.00 17.36
N GLY A 163 -3.45 -7.87 16.97
CA GLY A 163 -3.15 -9.12 17.64
C GLY A 163 -1.69 -9.51 17.49
N ILE A 164 -1.28 -10.49 18.30
CA ILE A 164 0.08 -11.04 18.27
C ILE A 164 -0.03 -12.54 18.07
N GLU A 165 0.64 -13.03 17.03
CA GLU A 165 0.90 -14.44 16.83
C GLU A 165 2.33 -14.76 17.28
N ASN A 166 2.47 -15.81 18.08
CA ASN A 166 3.75 -16.21 18.63
C ASN A 166 4.18 -17.54 18.01
N SER A 167 5.39 -17.62 17.50
CA SER A 167 6.04 -18.84 17.09
C SER A 167 7.35 -19.05 17.86
N GLU A 168 8.02 -20.17 17.62
CA GLU A 168 9.35 -20.43 18.22
C GLU A 168 10.41 -19.47 17.73
N THR A 169 10.27 -18.94 16.51
CA THR A 169 11.30 -18.13 15.82
C THR A 169 10.99 -16.65 15.78
N GLU A 170 9.73 -16.24 15.85
CA GLU A 170 9.31 -14.84 15.71
C GLU A 170 8.00 -14.52 16.43
N HIS A 171 7.78 -13.25 16.69
CA HIS A 171 6.46 -12.65 16.93
C HIS A 171 5.96 -12.01 15.63
N ALA A 172 4.69 -12.21 15.30
CA ALA A 172 4.01 -11.48 14.23
C ALA A 172 2.92 -10.60 14.84
N ILE A 173 3.12 -9.28 14.80
CA ILE A 173 2.12 -8.30 15.21
C ILE A 173 1.26 -7.97 13.99
N HIS A 174 -0.02 -8.24 14.07
CA HIS A 174 -1.01 -7.86 13.07
C HIS A 174 -1.77 -6.65 13.56
N LEU A 175 -1.96 -5.65 12.70
CA LEU A 175 -2.75 -4.48 13.03
C LEU A 175 -3.50 -3.94 11.81
N THR A 176 -4.73 -3.48 12.06
CA THR A 176 -5.56 -2.79 11.08
C THR A 176 -5.60 -1.30 11.44
N ILE A 177 -5.12 -0.48 10.52
CA ILE A 177 -5.05 0.98 10.68
C ILE A 177 -6.06 1.64 9.75
N VAL A 178 -6.89 2.54 10.27
CA VAL A 178 -7.78 3.39 9.45
C VAL A 178 -7.01 4.53 8.82
N SER A 179 -7.45 4.92 7.64
CA SER A 179 -7.09 6.19 7.02
C SER A 179 -8.25 7.17 7.21
N ASP A 180 -8.03 8.26 7.94
CA ASP A 180 -8.99 9.34 8.03
C ASP A 180 -8.71 10.37 6.92
N PRO A 181 -9.70 10.74 6.08
CA PRO A 181 -9.53 11.76 5.06
C PRO A 181 -9.14 13.13 5.61
N LYS A 182 -9.50 13.45 6.87
CA LYS A 182 -9.21 14.72 7.53
C LYS A 182 -7.86 14.72 8.24
N ASP A 183 -7.55 13.63 8.96
CA ASP A 183 -6.35 13.52 9.79
C ASP A 183 -5.21 12.76 9.09
N GLY A 184 -5.46 12.26 7.89
CA GLY A 184 -4.50 11.50 7.09
C GLY A 184 -4.32 10.06 7.57
N ALA A 185 -3.43 9.33 6.91
CA ALA A 185 -3.13 7.95 7.26
C ALA A 185 -2.05 7.88 8.34
N LEU A 186 -2.29 7.09 9.38
CA LEU A 186 -1.26 6.66 10.32
C LEU A 186 -0.32 5.68 9.60
N LYS A 187 0.98 5.78 9.87
CA LYS A 187 1.96 4.80 9.40
C LYS A 187 2.45 3.99 10.60
N PRO A 188 2.71 2.67 10.44
CA PRO A 188 3.16 1.82 11.55
C PRO A 188 4.55 2.19 12.10
N SER A 189 5.25 3.13 11.47
CA SER A 189 6.56 3.63 11.87
C SER A 189 6.51 4.84 12.81
N LEU A 190 5.34 5.15 13.35
CA LEU A 190 5.17 6.17 14.39
C LEU A 190 5.36 5.59 15.78
#